data_3608e69e2430889667c8eedfb5a730e1
#
_entry.id   3608e69e2430889667c8eedfb5a730e1
#
_cell.length_a   1.000
_cell.length_b   1.000
_cell.length_c   1.000
_cell.angle_alpha   90.00
_cell.angle_beta   90.00
_cell.angle_gamma   90.00
#
_symmetry.space_group_name_H-M   'P 1'
#
loop_
_entity.id
_entity.type
_entity.pdbx_description
1 polymer ?
#
loop_
_entity_poly.entity_id
_entity_poly.type
_entity_poly.pdbx_seq_one_letter_code
_entity_poly.pdbx_strand_id
1 'polypeptide(L)'
;MRIVLSDRTVKHIVGKHPEVKPYINRIREAVEDPDLIVRGFKGEFKALKWYSDLYLGPKYLVVVFHKPSEKEKIILTAYFTSSVSKVKGEVV
;
A
#
# COMPACT_ATOMS: atom_id res chain seq x y z
N MET A 1 -2.22 -9.68 -14.13
CA MET A 1 -2.69 -9.22 -12.81
C MET A 1 -3.32 -7.84 -12.93
N ARG A 2 -4.57 -7.73 -12.56
CA ARG A 2 -5.29 -6.47 -12.58
C ARG A 2 -5.24 -5.81 -11.19
N ILE A 3 -4.77 -4.56 -11.15
CA ILE A 3 -4.74 -3.77 -9.93
C ILE A 3 -5.82 -2.69 -10.07
N VAL A 4 -6.78 -2.71 -9.15
CA VAL A 4 -7.91 -1.78 -9.17
C VAL A 4 -7.69 -0.69 -8.13
N LEU A 5 -7.55 0.55 -8.60
CA LEU A 5 -7.44 1.74 -7.76
C LEU A 5 -8.50 2.73 -8.24
N SER A 6 -9.66 2.75 -7.59
CA SER A 6 -10.76 3.61 -7.98
C SER A 6 -10.54 5.06 -7.53
N ASP A 7 -11.22 5.99 -8.20
CA ASP A 7 -11.19 7.41 -7.81
C ASP A 7 -11.68 7.62 -6.39
N ARG A 8 -12.68 6.84 -5.97
CA ARG A 8 -13.21 6.88 -4.62
C ARG A 8 -12.13 6.49 -3.59
N THR A 9 -11.37 5.45 -3.89
CA THR A 9 -10.28 5.01 -3.02
C THR A 9 -9.17 6.06 -2.98
N VAL A 10 -8.82 6.68 -4.10
CA VAL A 10 -7.83 7.77 -4.13
C VAL A 10 -8.28 8.92 -3.23
N LYS A 11 -9.54 9.33 -3.30
CA LYS A 11 -10.08 10.40 -2.45
C LYS A 11 -10.01 10.02 -0.96
N HIS A 12 -10.32 8.77 -0.64
CA HIS A 12 -10.22 8.25 0.72
C HIS A 12 -8.78 8.30 1.23
N ILE A 13 -7.83 7.84 0.42
CA ILE A 13 -6.42 7.84 0.79
C ILE A 13 -5.92 9.26 1.04
N VAL A 14 -6.19 10.17 0.11
CA VAL A 14 -5.74 11.56 0.21
C VAL A 14 -6.40 12.26 1.40
N GLY A 15 -7.65 11.94 1.71
CA GLY A 15 -8.36 12.50 2.84
C GLY A 15 -7.81 12.07 4.19
N LYS A 16 -7.44 10.79 4.33
CA LYS A 16 -6.90 10.24 5.58
C LYS A 16 -5.39 10.36 5.69
N HIS A 17 -4.69 10.27 4.56
CA HIS A 17 -3.24 10.25 4.50
C HIS A 17 -2.76 11.24 3.41
N PRO A 18 -2.91 12.55 3.67
CA PRO A 18 -2.58 13.57 2.66
C PRO A 18 -1.11 13.55 2.21
N GLU A 19 -0.22 13.00 3.03
CA GLU A 19 1.20 12.85 2.69
C GLU A 19 1.42 11.89 1.52
N VAL A 20 0.44 11.05 1.20
CA VAL A 20 0.52 10.12 0.06
C VAL A 20 0.18 10.81 -1.26
N LYS A 21 -0.52 11.95 -1.21
CA LYS A 21 -1.00 12.63 -2.43
C LYS A 21 0.06 12.81 -3.51
N PRO A 22 1.28 13.31 -3.20
CA PRO A 22 2.31 13.48 -4.23
C PRO A 22 2.82 12.16 -4.81
N TYR A 23 2.48 11.04 -4.17
CA TYR A 23 3.03 9.71 -4.51
C TYR A 23 1.96 8.71 -4.92
N ILE A 24 0.78 9.18 -5.33
CA ILE A 24 -0.33 8.30 -5.74
C ILE A 24 0.08 7.31 -6.83
N ASN A 25 0.93 7.76 -7.77
CA ASN A 25 1.41 6.90 -8.85
C ASN A 25 2.30 5.75 -8.36
N ARG A 26 2.83 5.82 -7.15
CA ARG A 26 3.68 4.78 -6.58
C ARG A 26 2.89 3.64 -5.94
N ILE A 27 1.59 3.83 -5.74
CA ILE A 27 0.73 2.80 -5.15
C ILE A 27 0.74 1.53 -6.02
N ARG A 28 0.57 1.67 -7.33
CA ARG A 28 0.61 0.53 -8.26
C ARG A 28 1.97 -0.14 -8.25
N GLU A 29 3.03 0.65 -8.27
CA GLU A 29 4.41 0.15 -8.24
C GLU A 29 4.65 -0.70 -6.99
N ALA A 30 4.21 -0.22 -5.82
CA ALA A 30 4.40 -0.94 -4.56
C ALA A 30 3.67 -2.30 -4.57
N VAL A 31 2.52 -2.38 -5.21
CA VAL A 31 1.75 -3.63 -5.30
C VAL A 31 2.35 -4.57 -6.35
N GLU A 32 2.87 -4.03 -7.46
CA GLU A 32 3.46 -4.83 -8.53
C GLU A 32 4.83 -5.39 -8.15
N ASP A 33 5.61 -4.61 -7.41
CA ASP A 33 6.99 -4.95 -7.06
C ASP A 33 7.28 -4.61 -5.59
N PRO A 34 6.64 -5.28 -4.65
CA PRO A 34 6.83 -5.01 -3.23
C PRO A 34 8.16 -5.56 -2.73
N ASP A 35 8.72 -4.92 -1.69
CA ASP A 35 9.86 -5.44 -0.97
C ASP A 35 9.43 -6.58 -0.04
N LEU A 36 8.21 -6.45 0.53
CA LEU A 36 7.62 -7.55 1.27
C LEU A 36 6.10 -7.45 1.29
N ILE A 37 5.46 -8.59 1.56
CA ILE A 37 4.01 -8.69 1.71
C ILE A 37 3.71 -9.14 3.13
N VAL A 38 2.74 -8.50 3.76
CA VAL A 38 2.23 -8.87 5.09
C VAL A 38 0.78 -9.28 4.92
N ARG A 39 0.43 -10.44 5.47
CA ARG A 39 -0.96 -10.90 5.51
C ARG A 39 -1.60 -10.37 6.78
N GLY A 40 -2.66 -9.59 6.63
CA GLY A 40 -3.41 -9.08 7.76
C GLY A 40 -4.33 -10.12 8.39
N PHE A 41 -4.94 -9.76 9.53
CA PHE A 41 -5.76 -10.70 10.30
C PHE A 41 -7.21 -10.82 9.79
N LYS A 42 -7.61 -9.96 8.86
CA LYS A 42 -8.97 -9.96 8.29
C LYS A 42 -9.01 -10.36 6.82
N GLY A 43 -7.97 -11.07 6.37
CA GLY A 43 -7.88 -11.52 4.98
C GLY A 43 -7.32 -10.50 4.01
N GLU A 44 -6.98 -9.31 4.46
CA GLU A 44 -6.33 -8.31 3.63
C GLU A 44 -4.82 -8.58 3.54
N PHE A 45 -4.19 -8.01 2.52
CA PHE A 45 -2.75 -8.03 2.35
C PHE A 45 -2.21 -6.61 2.37
N LYS A 46 -0.94 -6.47 2.75
CA LYS A 46 -0.23 -5.19 2.77
C LYS A 46 1.07 -5.35 1.99
N ALA A 47 1.19 -4.63 0.89
CA ALA A 47 2.43 -4.57 0.12
C ALA A 47 3.26 -3.41 0.67
N LEU A 48 4.51 -3.67 1.02
CA LEU A 48 5.42 -2.65 1.51
C LEU A 48 6.56 -2.46 0.53
N LYS A 49 6.84 -1.21 0.19
CA LYS A 49 7.97 -0.87 -0.66
C LYS A 49 8.72 0.31 -0.07
N TRP A 50 10.04 0.18 0.01
CA TRP A 50 10.92 1.21 0.54
C TRP A 50 11.17 2.31 -0.48
N TYR A 51 11.06 3.55 -0.06
CA TYR A 51 11.40 4.73 -0.86
C TYR A 51 12.30 5.65 -0.05
N SER A 52 13.39 6.08 -0.66
CA SER A 52 14.38 6.95 -0.01
C SER A 52 14.27 8.41 -0.46
N ASP A 53 13.43 8.70 -1.46
CA ASP A 53 13.36 10.01 -2.13
C ASP A 53 12.12 10.84 -1.78
N LEU A 54 11.45 10.49 -0.68
CA LEU A 54 10.24 11.19 -0.25
C LEU A 54 10.56 12.49 0.48
N TYR A 55 9.66 13.47 0.40
CA TYR A 55 9.76 14.69 1.21
C TYR A 55 9.84 14.39 2.71
N LEU A 56 9.15 13.33 3.13
CA LEU A 56 9.09 12.89 4.53
C LEU A 56 10.37 12.21 5.00
N GLY A 57 11.35 12.03 4.12
CA GLY A 57 12.51 11.18 4.37
C GLY A 57 12.21 9.73 4.02
N PRO A 58 13.21 8.84 4.16
CA PRO A 58 13.05 7.42 3.80
C PRO A 58 11.95 6.74 4.59
N LYS A 59 11.01 6.07 3.89
CA LYS A 59 9.89 5.35 4.51
C LYS A 59 9.43 4.21 3.62
N TYR A 60 8.69 3.28 4.23
CA TYR A 60 7.91 2.28 3.48
C TYR A 60 6.58 2.87 3.08
N LEU A 61 6.20 2.69 1.83
CA LEU A 61 4.81 2.87 1.40
C LEU A 61 4.10 1.54 1.65
N VAL A 62 3.04 1.59 2.44
CA VAL A 62 2.20 0.43 2.74
C VAL A 62 0.92 0.56 1.94
N VAL A 63 0.64 -0.41 1.08
CA VAL A 63 -0.60 -0.44 0.29
C VAL A 63 -1.41 -1.64 0.75
N VAL A 64 -2.58 -1.36 1.32
CA VAL A 64 -3.50 -2.39 1.77
C VAL A 64 -4.41 -2.76 0.62
N PHE A 65 -4.51 -4.06 0.32
CA PHE A 65 -5.34 -4.52 -0.78
C PHE A 65 -6.06 -5.82 -0.42
N HIS A 66 -7.15 -6.06 -1.14
CA HIS A 66 -7.92 -7.29 -1.09
C HIS A 66 -7.67 -8.04 -2.39
N LYS A 67 -7.55 -9.36 -2.29
CA LYS A 67 -7.27 -10.23 -3.45
C LYS A 67 -8.42 -11.22 -3.63
N PRO A 68 -9.48 -10.82 -4.35
CA PRO A 68 -10.65 -11.70 -4.52
C PRO A 68 -10.37 -12.90 -5.42
N SER A 69 -9.32 -12.83 -6.25
CA SER A 69 -8.91 -13.92 -7.13
C SER A 69 -7.41 -13.81 -7.41
N GLU A 70 -6.85 -14.82 -8.07
CA GLU A 70 -5.45 -14.81 -8.48
C GLU A 70 -5.14 -13.73 -9.52
N LYS A 71 -6.17 -13.19 -10.19
CA LYS A 71 -6.02 -12.24 -11.29
C LYS A 71 -6.28 -10.79 -10.91
N GLU A 72 -6.73 -10.53 -9.68
CA GLU A 72 -7.16 -9.18 -9.31
C GLU A 72 -6.73 -8.81 -7.89
N LYS A 73 -6.25 -7.59 -7.73
CA LYS A 73 -5.97 -6.96 -6.43
C LYS A 73 -6.73 -5.64 -6.38
N ILE A 74 -7.53 -5.45 -5.34
CA ILE A 74 -8.31 -4.23 -5.15
C ILE A 74 -7.69 -3.42 -4.02
N ILE A 75 -7.22 -2.21 -4.34
CA ILE A 75 -6.60 -1.32 -3.36
C ILE A 75 -7.67 -0.78 -2.41
N LEU A 76 -7.39 -0.87 -1.11
CA LEU A 76 -8.28 -0.39 -0.06
C LEU A 76 -7.80 0.93 0.54
N THR A 77 -6.50 1.04 0.83
CA THR A 77 -5.90 2.26 1.35
C THR A 77 -4.38 2.20 1.20
N ALA A 78 -3.70 3.32 1.49
CA ALA A 78 -2.24 3.38 1.48
C ALA A 78 -1.77 4.43 2.49
N TYR A 79 -0.62 4.20 3.09
CA TYR A 79 -0.01 5.13 4.05
C TYR A 79 1.50 4.86 4.14
N PHE A 80 2.22 5.79 4.77
CA PHE A 80 3.65 5.62 4.99
C PHE A 80 3.94 5.16 6.42
N THR A 81 4.99 4.35 6.58
CA THR A 81 5.51 3.97 7.90
C THR A 81 7.05 3.94 7.87
N SER A 82 7.65 4.26 9.00
CA SER A 82 9.10 4.22 9.15
C SER A 82 9.63 2.83 9.46
N SER A 83 8.78 1.91 9.89
CA SER A 83 9.20 0.59 10.37
C SER A 83 8.21 -0.50 10.02
N VAL A 84 8.71 -1.63 9.55
CA VAL A 84 7.91 -2.84 9.28
C VAL A 84 7.24 -3.35 10.56
N SER A 85 7.87 -3.19 11.72
CA SER A 85 7.32 -3.65 12.99
C SER A 85 6.01 -2.97 13.38
N LYS A 86 5.71 -1.82 12.79
CA LYS A 86 4.44 -1.11 13.03
C LYS A 86 3.30 -1.64 12.18
N VAL A 87 3.59 -2.53 11.22
CA VAL A 87 2.58 -3.11 10.33
C VAL A 87 2.14 -4.44 10.91
N LYS A 88 0.85 -4.52 11.27
CA LYS A 88 0.30 -5.71 11.91
C LYS A 88 0.00 -6.80 10.88
N GLY A 89 0.36 -8.04 11.23
CA GLY A 89 0.14 -9.20 10.39
C GLY A 89 1.37 -10.09 10.33
N GLU A 90 1.33 -11.06 9.43
CA GLU A 90 2.42 -12.01 9.23
C GLU A 90 3.10 -11.74 7.89
N VAL A 91 4.44 -11.69 7.90
CA VAL A 91 5.21 -11.59 6.66
C VAL A 91 5.06 -12.90 5.89
N VAL A 92 4.72 -12.77 4.63
CA VAL A 92 4.47 -13.91 3.74
C VAL A 92 5.70 -14.24 2.91
#